data_92956af08cf987f487149d6904ccaa74
#
_entry.id   92956af08cf987f487149d6904ccaa74
#
_cell.length_a   1.000
_cell.length_b   1.000
_cell.length_c   1.000
_cell.angle_alpha   90.00
_cell.angle_beta   90.00
_cell.angle_gamma   90.00
#
_symmetry.space_group_name_H-M   'P 1'
#
loop_
_entity.id
_entity.type
_entity.pdbx_description
1 polymer ?
#
loop_
_entity_poly.entity_id
_entity_poly.type
_entity_poly.pdbx_seq_one_letter_code
_entity_poly.pdbx_strand_id
1 'polypeptide(L)'
;MPKFIAERTDHTFTDAHGVTVHYYVWKAAKPRAVLQLAHGLGEYARRYEALAQAFVAAGISVYADDHRGHGQTGLSQYNGEHERLGKLGPGGLLAAIDDLHQLTGIIRDDNPGLPIAFLGHSWGSLMGQRLINDHAGDFAAVILSGTAYRVPGQMNGGNLNSRHRSLGTTGYEWLSRDAAVSAAFLDDPLTFYADALKLFGVRDGLRLFGRPSKPMPADIPLLIMIGSEDSLGGEASVRKLADSYISRGGLTDVEVFIYNEARHEIFNETNKEEITKDLIDWLESRLAA
;
A
#
# COMPACT_ATOMS: atom_id res chain seq x y z
N MET A 1 29.95 -9.20 -5.28
CA MET A 1 29.12 -10.34 -5.70
C MET A 1 28.07 -9.81 -6.66
N PRO A 2 27.73 -10.51 -7.74
CA PRO A 2 26.61 -10.06 -8.58
C PRO A 2 25.35 -9.95 -7.68
N LYS A 3 24.66 -8.79 -7.70
CA LYS A 3 23.37 -8.66 -7.05
C LYS A 3 22.44 -9.66 -7.75
N PHE A 4 21.94 -10.65 -7.01
CA PHE A 4 20.88 -11.52 -7.49
C PHE A 4 19.65 -10.62 -7.68
N ILE A 5 19.22 -10.46 -8.90
CA ILE A 5 17.98 -9.76 -9.22
C ILE A 5 16.94 -10.87 -9.44
N ALA A 6 15.94 -10.93 -8.59
CA ALA A 6 14.84 -11.87 -8.80
C ALA A 6 14.11 -11.51 -10.08
N GLU A 7 13.90 -12.49 -10.94
CA GLU A 7 13.05 -12.33 -12.11
C GLU A 7 11.59 -12.17 -11.64
N ARG A 8 10.94 -11.11 -12.12
CA ARG A 8 9.50 -10.90 -11.90
C ARG A 8 8.71 -11.74 -12.88
N THR A 9 7.64 -12.36 -12.43
CA THR A 9 6.66 -13.01 -13.30
C THR A 9 5.32 -12.25 -13.24
N ASP A 10 4.65 -12.17 -14.37
CA ASP A 10 3.41 -11.41 -14.54
C ASP A 10 2.24 -12.41 -14.67
N HIS A 11 1.18 -12.18 -13.90
CA HIS A 11 0.04 -13.07 -13.77
C HIS A 11 -1.28 -12.29 -13.81
N THR A 12 -2.39 -13.00 -13.91
CA THR A 12 -3.72 -12.41 -13.81
C THR A 12 -4.68 -13.33 -13.07
N PHE A 13 -5.70 -12.73 -12.48
CA PHE A 13 -6.92 -13.43 -12.08
C PHE A 13 -8.14 -12.62 -12.52
N THR A 14 -9.30 -13.28 -12.56
CA THR A 14 -10.57 -12.60 -12.83
C THR A 14 -11.36 -12.49 -11.54
N ASP A 15 -11.84 -11.29 -11.24
CA ASP A 15 -12.63 -11.03 -10.05
C ASP A 15 -14.12 -11.41 -10.22
N ALA A 16 -14.91 -11.25 -9.16
CA ALA A 16 -16.33 -11.53 -9.14
C ALA A 16 -17.16 -10.61 -10.08
N HIS A 17 -16.58 -9.52 -10.58
CA HIS A 17 -17.23 -8.57 -11.50
C HIS A 17 -16.74 -8.71 -12.94
N GLY A 18 -15.90 -9.72 -13.23
CA GLY A 18 -15.35 -9.97 -14.55
C GLY A 18 -14.18 -9.05 -14.92
N VAL A 19 -13.58 -8.37 -13.98
CA VAL A 19 -12.37 -7.58 -14.18
C VAL A 19 -11.15 -8.49 -14.12
N THR A 20 -10.29 -8.42 -15.16
CA THR A 20 -8.99 -9.09 -15.15
C THR A 20 -8.00 -8.24 -14.38
N VAL A 21 -7.61 -8.70 -13.19
CA VAL A 21 -6.63 -8.06 -12.33
C VAL A 21 -5.25 -8.62 -12.64
N HIS A 22 -4.31 -7.74 -12.98
CA HIS A 22 -2.90 -8.08 -13.21
C HIS A 22 -2.15 -8.02 -11.88
N TYR A 23 -1.30 -9.03 -11.63
CA TYR A 23 -0.41 -9.03 -10.46
C TYR A 23 0.97 -9.57 -10.81
N TYR A 24 1.94 -9.22 -10.01
CA TYR A 24 3.34 -9.48 -10.21
C TYR A 24 3.91 -10.26 -9.03
N VAL A 25 4.82 -11.20 -9.33
CA VAL A 25 5.49 -12.02 -8.32
C VAL A 25 6.99 -11.88 -8.46
N TRP A 26 7.66 -11.47 -7.39
CA TRP A 26 9.10 -11.53 -7.21
C TRP A 26 9.41 -12.65 -6.23
N LYS A 27 9.90 -13.77 -6.74
CA LYS A 27 10.06 -14.98 -5.95
C LYS A 27 11.45 -15.08 -5.33
N ALA A 28 11.51 -15.25 -4.00
CA ALA A 28 12.76 -15.56 -3.30
C ALA A 28 13.18 -17.02 -3.60
N ALA A 29 14.49 -17.29 -3.70
CA ALA A 29 15.00 -18.62 -4.00
C ALA A 29 14.63 -19.66 -2.93
N LYS A 30 14.55 -19.24 -1.68
CA LYS A 30 14.09 -20.03 -0.52
C LYS A 30 13.20 -19.15 0.34
N PRO A 31 11.91 -19.03 -0.01
CA PRO A 31 11.02 -18.13 0.69
C PRO A 31 10.73 -18.67 2.09
N ARG A 32 10.82 -17.80 3.09
CA ARG A 32 10.42 -18.04 4.48
C ARG A 32 9.13 -17.33 4.86
N ALA A 33 8.71 -16.39 4.03
CA ALA A 33 7.47 -15.63 4.15
C ALA A 33 7.08 -15.04 2.79
N VAL A 34 5.86 -14.52 2.71
CA VAL A 34 5.37 -13.78 1.55
C VAL A 34 4.89 -12.41 2.00
N LEU A 35 5.21 -11.37 1.22
CA LEU A 35 4.66 -10.03 1.37
C LEU A 35 3.63 -9.79 0.27
N GLN A 36 2.40 -9.49 0.66
CA GLN A 36 1.39 -8.90 -0.23
C GLN A 36 1.49 -7.38 -0.16
N LEU A 37 1.75 -6.72 -1.29
CA LEU A 37 1.93 -5.28 -1.39
C LEU A 37 0.76 -4.65 -2.14
N ALA A 38 0.13 -3.64 -1.54
CA ALA A 38 -0.95 -2.85 -2.10
C ALA A 38 -0.49 -1.39 -2.30
N HIS A 39 -0.42 -0.95 -3.56
CA HIS A 39 0.08 0.38 -3.94
C HIS A 39 -0.92 1.53 -3.64
N GLY A 40 -0.49 2.77 -3.84
CA GLY A 40 -1.29 3.98 -3.61
C GLY A 40 -2.22 4.35 -4.79
N LEU A 41 -3.00 5.41 -4.60
CA LEU A 41 -3.89 5.94 -5.63
C LEU A 41 -3.09 6.75 -6.66
N GLY A 42 -3.34 6.51 -7.94
CA GLY A 42 -2.68 7.20 -9.04
C GLY A 42 -1.31 6.65 -9.41
N GLU A 43 -0.98 5.47 -8.91
CA GLU A 43 0.27 4.75 -9.18
C GLU A 43 0.01 3.26 -9.48
N TYR A 44 1.03 2.41 -9.48
CA TYR A 44 0.91 0.99 -9.82
C TYR A 44 2.05 0.15 -9.19
N ALA A 45 1.86 -1.17 -9.14
CA ALA A 45 2.71 -2.10 -8.40
C ALA A 45 4.20 -2.08 -8.80
N ARG A 46 4.51 -1.91 -10.07
CA ARG A 46 5.91 -1.98 -10.55
C ARG A 46 6.78 -0.79 -10.10
N ARG A 47 6.19 0.27 -9.54
CA ARG A 47 6.98 1.34 -8.89
C ARG A 47 7.69 0.85 -7.62
N TYR A 48 7.30 -0.30 -7.11
CA TYR A 48 7.91 -0.93 -5.92
C TYR A 48 8.98 -1.99 -6.25
N GLU A 49 9.47 -2.04 -7.50
CA GLU A 49 10.49 -3.00 -7.93
C GLU A 49 11.71 -3.04 -7.00
N ALA A 50 12.27 -1.88 -6.64
CA ALA A 50 13.44 -1.81 -5.77
C ALA A 50 13.17 -2.34 -4.36
N LEU A 51 11.99 -2.05 -3.80
CA LEU A 51 11.54 -2.56 -2.51
C LEU A 51 11.32 -4.07 -2.57
N ALA A 52 10.67 -4.57 -3.62
CA ALA A 52 10.46 -6.00 -3.82
C ALA A 52 11.79 -6.77 -3.90
N GLN A 53 12.79 -6.24 -4.63
CA GLN A 53 14.12 -6.84 -4.68
C GLN A 53 14.82 -6.90 -3.31
N ALA A 54 14.64 -5.87 -2.47
CA ALA A 54 15.17 -5.88 -1.10
C ALA A 54 14.52 -6.99 -0.24
N PHE A 55 13.22 -7.17 -0.33
CA PHE A 55 12.51 -8.26 0.35
C PHE A 55 12.95 -9.65 -0.14
N VAL A 56 13.10 -9.82 -1.46
CA VAL A 56 13.57 -11.08 -2.02
C VAL A 56 14.98 -11.40 -1.53
N ALA A 57 15.86 -10.40 -1.44
CA ALA A 57 17.21 -10.57 -0.87
C ALA A 57 17.17 -10.99 0.61
N ALA A 58 16.13 -10.61 1.34
CA ALA A 58 15.85 -11.03 2.72
C ALA A 58 15.08 -12.37 2.82
N GLY A 59 14.85 -13.08 1.69
CA GLY A 59 14.14 -14.36 1.69
C GLY A 59 12.62 -14.24 1.80
N ILE A 60 12.04 -13.11 1.43
CA ILE A 60 10.59 -12.86 1.44
C ILE A 60 10.14 -12.67 -0.02
N SER A 61 9.26 -13.56 -0.50
CA SER A 61 8.65 -13.37 -1.84
C SER A 61 7.64 -12.22 -1.80
N VAL A 62 7.48 -11.50 -2.91
CA VAL A 62 6.56 -10.36 -2.97
C VAL A 62 5.51 -10.60 -4.05
N TYR A 63 4.25 -10.36 -3.71
CA TYR A 63 3.11 -10.33 -4.61
C TYR A 63 2.49 -8.94 -4.57
N ALA A 64 2.25 -8.33 -5.71
CA ALA A 64 1.61 -7.02 -5.79
C ALA A 64 0.70 -6.95 -7.02
N ASP A 65 -0.56 -6.56 -6.84
CA ASP A 65 -1.47 -6.31 -7.94
C ASP A 65 -1.42 -4.86 -8.41
N ASP A 66 -1.70 -4.64 -9.68
CA ASP A 66 -2.21 -3.35 -10.14
C ASP A 66 -3.69 -3.31 -9.80
N HIS A 67 -4.08 -2.48 -8.85
CA HIS A 67 -5.49 -2.37 -8.44
C HIS A 67 -6.38 -2.00 -9.62
N ARG A 68 -7.67 -2.39 -9.58
CA ARG A 68 -8.62 -1.99 -10.61
C ARG A 68 -8.57 -0.49 -10.90
N GLY A 69 -8.61 -0.12 -12.18
CA GLY A 69 -8.41 1.24 -12.65
C GLY A 69 -6.95 1.71 -12.68
N HIS A 70 -5.97 0.90 -12.29
CA HIS A 70 -4.57 1.30 -12.22
C HIS A 70 -3.67 0.35 -13.03
N GLY A 71 -2.52 0.85 -13.48
CA GLY A 71 -1.52 0.08 -14.17
C GLY A 71 -2.06 -0.76 -15.33
N GLN A 72 -1.60 -2.01 -15.46
CA GLN A 72 -2.05 -2.92 -16.51
C GLN A 72 -3.50 -3.39 -16.31
N THR A 73 -3.98 -3.49 -15.07
CA THR A 73 -5.39 -3.77 -14.78
C THR A 73 -6.28 -2.67 -15.35
N GLY A 74 -5.95 -1.40 -15.09
CA GLY A 74 -6.71 -0.26 -15.63
C GLY A 74 -6.67 -0.20 -17.15
N LEU A 75 -5.51 -0.43 -17.78
CA LEU A 75 -5.40 -0.48 -19.23
C LEU A 75 -6.24 -1.61 -19.84
N SER A 76 -6.17 -2.82 -19.27
CA SER A 76 -6.99 -3.94 -19.71
C SER A 76 -8.47 -3.68 -19.53
N GLN A 77 -8.87 -3.08 -18.42
CA GLN A 77 -10.24 -2.72 -18.07
C GLN A 77 -10.87 -1.72 -19.03
N TYR A 78 -10.05 -0.83 -19.59
CA TYR A 78 -10.50 0.28 -20.44
C TYR A 78 -9.88 0.28 -21.84
N ASN A 79 -9.48 -0.87 -22.37
CA ASN A 79 -8.97 -1.04 -23.73
C ASN A 79 -7.82 -0.09 -24.10
N GLY A 80 -6.93 0.20 -23.14
CA GLY A 80 -5.80 1.10 -23.31
C GLY A 80 -6.10 2.59 -23.17
N GLU A 81 -7.32 2.98 -22.76
CA GLU A 81 -7.72 4.38 -22.57
C GLU A 81 -7.11 4.96 -21.27
N HIS A 82 -5.93 5.62 -21.35
CA HIS A 82 -5.21 6.18 -20.21
C HIS A 82 -6.05 7.23 -19.42
N GLU A 83 -6.89 8.01 -20.09
CA GLU A 83 -7.76 9.00 -19.47
C GLU A 83 -8.84 8.40 -18.57
N ARG A 84 -9.01 7.09 -18.60
CA ARG A 84 -9.92 6.35 -17.72
C ARG A 84 -9.24 5.72 -16.51
N LEU A 85 -7.91 5.83 -16.41
CA LEU A 85 -7.20 5.38 -15.22
C LEU A 85 -7.75 6.05 -13.96
N GLY A 86 -7.77 5.32 -12.87
CA GLY A 86 -8.35 5.71 -11.58
C GLY A 86 -9.83 5.37 -11.41
N LYS A 87 -10.57 5.04 -12.48
CA LYS A 87 -11.97 4.59 -12.38
C LYS A 87 -12.02 3.12 -11.98
N LEU A 88 -12.67 2.82 -10.87
CA LEU A 88 -12.67 1.45 -10.31
C LEU A 88 -13.58 0.47 -11.07
N GLY A 89 -14.56 0.96 -11.83
CA GLY A 89 -15.49 0.10 -12.55
C GLY A 89 -16.55 -0.57 -11.65
N PRO A 90 -17.16 -1.68 -12.11
CA PRO A 90 -18.21 -2.38 -11.37
C PRO A 90 -17.77 -2.80 -9.97
N GLY A 91 -18.63 -2.64 -8.96
CA GLY A 91 -18.32 -2.95 -7.57
C GLY A 91 -17.56 -1.86 -6.80
N GLY A 92 -16.85 -0.94 -7.52
CA GLY A 92 -16.19 0.21 -6.93
C GLY A 92 -15.13 -0.14 -5.89
N LEU A 93 -15.04 0.65 -4.81
CA LEU A 93 -14.04 0.47 -3.75
C LEU A 93 -14.16 -0.87 -3.03
N LEU A 94 -15.37 -1.40 -2.84
CA LEU A 94 -15.53 -2.68 -2.17
C LEU A 94 -14.92 -3.81 -2.99
N ALA A 95 -15.16 -3.81 -4.30
CA ALA A 95 -14.54 -4.79 -5.18
C ALA A 95 -13.00 -4.67 -5.22
N ALA A 96 -12.44 -3.45 -5.13
CA ALA A 96 -10.98 -3.30 -5.01
C ALA A 96 -10.41 -3.92 -3.72
N ILE A 97 -11.17 -3.89 -2.62
CA ILE A 97 -10.78 -4.55 -1.37
C ILE A 97 -10.96 -6.07 -1.48
N ASP A 98 -12.04 -6.53 -2.12
CA ASP A 98 -12.28 -7.95 -2.38
C ASP A 98 -11.20 -8.55 -3.30
N ASP A 99 -10.72 -7.77 -4.29
CA ASP A 99 -9.60 -8.17 -5.16
C ASP A 99 -8.31 -8.40 -4.36
N LEU A 100 -8.01 -7.51 -3.38
CA LEU A 100 -6.89 -7.72 -2.46
C LEU A 100 -7.04 -9.01 -1.66
N HIS A 101 -8.25 -9.30 -1.16
CA HIS A 101 -8.51 -10.54 -0.42
C HIS A 101 -8.43 -11.77 -1.31
N GLN A 102 -8.91 -11.68 -2.56
CA GLN A 102 -8.76 -12.76 -3.55
C GLN A 102 -7.28 -13.05 -3.81
N LEU A 103 -6.45 -12.01 -3.97
CA LEU A 103 -4.99 -12.18 -4.10
C LEU A 103 -4.39 -12.84 -2.87
N THR A 104 -4.84 -12.50 -1.65
CA THR A 104 -4.41 -13.19 -0.41
C THR A 104 -4.69 -14.69 -0.48
N GLY A 105 -5.85 -15.10 -1.01
CA GLY A 105 -6.18 -16.50 -1.26
C GLY A 105 -5.21 -17.18 -2.23
N ILE A 106 -4.93 -16.53 -3.37
CA ILE A 106 -3.97 -17.02 -4.37
C ILE A 106 -2.57 -17.19 -3.74
N ILE A 107 -2.11 -16.20 -2.98
CA ILE A 107 -0.82 -16.25 -2.28
C ILE A 107 -0.75 -17.47 -1.35
N ARG A 108 -1.81 -17.73 -0.60
CA ARG A 108 -1.89 -18.86 0.34
C ARG A 108 -1.80 -20.20 -0.39
N ASP A 109 -2.50 -20.32 -1.51
CA ASP A 109 -2.51 -21.54 -2.34
C ASP A 109 -1.16 -21.78 -3.00
N ASP A 110 -0.49 -20.73 -3.49
CA ASP A 110 0.84 -20.79 -4.11
C ASP A 110 1.97 -21.07 -3.10
N ASN A 111 1.77 -20.74 -1.82
CA ASN A 111 2.80 -20.78 -0.77
C ASN A 111 2.27 -21.46 0.51
N PRO A 112 1.88 -22.75 0.45
CA PRO A 112 1.26 -23.41 1.58
C PRO A 112 2.17 -23.44 2.82
N GLY A 113 1.65 -22.97 3.94
CA GLY A 113 2.34 -22.96 5.24
C GLY A 113 3.30 -21.79 5.45
N LEU A 114 3.52 -20.93 4.46
CA LEU A 114 4.31 -19.71 4.68
C LEU A 114 3.44 -18.60 5.29
N PRO A 115 3.98 -17.82 6.25
CA PRO A 115 3.30 -16.66 6.78
C PRO A 115 3.19 -15.57 5.72
N ILE A 116 2.03 -14.89 5.68
CA ILE A 116 1.75 -13.78 4.78
C ILE A 116 1.79 -12.49 5.59
N ALA A 117 2.65 -11.54 5.19
CA ALA A 117 2.59 -10.16 5.67
C ALA A 117 1.86 -9.29 4.64
N PHE A 118 1.17 -8.25 5.10
CA PHE A 118 0.53 -7.26 4.24
C PHE A 118 1.21 -5.90 4.39
N LEU A 119 1.56 -5.27 3.27
CA LEU A 119 2.04 -3.88 3.21
C LEU A 119 1.11 -3.07 2.32
N GLY A 120 0.38 -2.13 2.88
CA GLY A 120 -0.37 -1.13 2.12
C GLY A 120 0.28 0.23 2.18
N HIS A 121 0.43 0.90 1.03
CA HIS A 121 0.86 2.29 0.95
C HIS A 121 -0.28 3.22 0.57
N SER A 122 -0.39 4.38 1.23
CA SER A 122 -1.37 5.41 0.88
C SER A 122 -2.79 4.85 0.78
N TRP A 123 -3.46 4.95 -0.37
CA TRP A 123 -4.76 4.35 -0.61
C TRP A 123 -4.77 2.82 -0.36
N GLY A 124 -3.71 2.10 -0.75
CA GLY A 124 -3.55 0.69 -0.42
C GLY A 124 -3.55 0.44 1.09
N SER A 125 -3.01 1.36 1.89
CA SER A 125 -3.08 1.29 3.36
C SER A 125 -4.49 1.55 3.90
N LEU A 126 -5.25 2.47 3.26
CA LEU A 126 -6.63 2.76 3.65
C LEU A 126 -7.56 1.57 3.30
N MET A 127 -7.32 0.89 2.17
CA MET A 127 -7.97 -0.38 1.84
C MET A 127 -7.55 -1.49 2.79
N GLY A 128 -6.26 -1.59 3.11
CA GLY A 128 -5.71 -2.54 4.07
C GLY A 128 -6.35 -2.41 5.45
N GLN A 129 -6.56 -1.20 5.96
CA GLN A 129 -7.31 -0.98 7.22
C GLN A 129 -8.75 -1.53 7.16
N ARG A 130 -9.39 -1.56 5.98
CA ARG A 130 -10.70 -2.19 5.83
C ARG A 130 -10.59 -3.70 5.72
N LEU A 131 -9.64 -4.17 4.93
CA LEU A 131 -9.38 -5.60 4.74
C LEU A 131 -9.15 -6.32 6.07
N ILE A 132 -8.30 -5.78 6.94
CA ILE A 132 -8.00 -6.40 8.23
C ILE A 132 -9.13 -6.27 9.26
N ASN A 133 -10.11 -5.39 9.06
CA ASN A 133 -11.29 -5.34 9.91
C ASN A 133 -12.12 -6.65 9.87
N ASP A 134 -12.04 -7.36 8.74
CA ASP A 134 -12.79 -8.60 8.53
C ASP A 134 -11.84 -9.81 8.43
N HIS A 135 -10.60 -9.60 7.98
CA HIS A 135 -9.66 -10.66 7.57
C HIS A 135 -8.28 -10.56 8.25
N ALA A 136 -8.17 -9.96 9.46
CA ALA A 136 -6.89 -9.84 10.16
C ALA A 136 -6.17 -11.18 10.34
N GLY A 137 -6.91 -12.26 10.62
CA GLY A 137 -6.35 -13.60 10.82
C GLY A 137 -5.68 -14.23 9.59
N ASP A 138 -5.81 -13.62 8.41
CA ASP A 138 -5.13 -14.08 7.21
C ASP A 138 -3.65 -13.65 7.17
N PHE A 139 -3.25 -12.71 8.04
CA PHE A 139 -1.93 -12.10 8.02
C PHE A 139 -1.15 -12.37 9.30
N ALA A 140 0.13 -12.69 9.14
CA ALA A 140 1.06 -12.82 10.25
C ALA A 140 1.57 -11.46 10.76
N ALA A 141 1.55 -10.43 9.92
CA ALA A 141 1.90 -9.06 10.26
C ALA A 141 1.29 -8.09 9.24
N VAL A 142 1.01 -6.86 9.66
CA VAL A 142 0.46 -5.81 8.78
C VAL A 142 1.27 -4.52 8.89
N ILE A 143 1.56 -3.93 7.75
CA ILE A 143 2.28 -2.64 7.65
C ILE A 143 1.40 -1.64 6.89
N LEU A 144 1.20 -0.47 7.50
CA LEU A 144 0.45 0.64 6.92
C LEU A 144 1.40 1.82 6.70
N SER A 145 1.80 2.05 5.44
CA SER A 145 2.73 3.11 5.05
C SER A 145 1.98 4.31 4.48
N GLY A 146 2.43 5.53 4.79
CA GLY A 146 1.84 6.76 4.26
C GLY A 146 0.32 6.81 4.50
N THR A 147 -0.11 6.48 5.72
CA THR A 147 -1.52 6.25 6.06
C THR A 147 -2.14 7.39 6.86
N ALA A 148 -3.43 7.27 7.15
CA ALA A 148 -4.17 8.19 8.01
C ALA A 148 -5.22 7.47 8.84
N TYR A 149 -5.62 8.06 9.97
CA TYR A 149 -6.81 7.62 10.67
C TYR A 149 -8.06 8.02 9.87
N ARG A 150 -8.82 7.07 9.39
CA ARG A 150 -9.92 7.23 8.43
C ARG A 150 -11.19 7.82 9.07
N VAL A 151 -11.03 8.92 9.82
CA VAL A 151 -12.15 9.66 10.43
C VAL A 151 -12.10 11.13 10.03
N PRO A 152 -13.24 11.84 10.04
CA PRO A 152 -13.27 13.26 9.69
C PRO A 152 -12.23 14.08 10.48
N GLY A 153 -11.50 14.95 9.78
CA GLY A 153 -10.47 15.83 10.36
C GLY A 153 -9.13 15.15 10.68
N GLN A 154 -8.96 13.84 10.39
CA GLN A 154 -7.69 13.12 10.58
C GLN A 154 -7.07 12.64 9.27
N MET A 155 -7.76 12.79 8.16
CA MET A 155 -7.31 12.45 6.82
C MET A 155 -7.52 13.65 5.90
N ASN A 156 -6.45 14.08 5.23
CA ASN A 156 -6.51 15.18 4.27
C ASN A 156 -7.09 14.67 2.93
N GLY A 157 -8.28 15.10 2.62
CA GLY A 157 -8.95 14.80 1.33
C GLY A 157 -8.74 15.88 0.25
N GLY A 158 -7.93 16.91 0.53
CA GLY A 158 -7.65 18.02 -0.38
C GLY A 158 -6.36 17.84 -1.18
N ASN A 159 -5.80 18.96 -1.64
CA ASN A 159 -4.53 18.97 -2.37
C ASN A 159 -3.35 18.64 -1.43
N LEU A 160 -2.80 17.44 -1.54
CA LEU A 160 -1.68 16.96 -0.72
C LEU A 160 -0.39 17.74 -0.99
N ASN A 161 -0.24 18.36 -2.17
CA ASN A 161 0.94 19.18 -2.49
C ASN A 161 0.88 20.61 -1.92
N SER A 162 -0.23 21.04 -1.33
CA SER A 162 -0.42 22.43 -0.88
C SER A 162 0.68 22.90 0.08
N ARG A 163 1.15 22.03 0.97
CA ARG A 163 2.23 22.29 1.93
C ARG A 163 3.61 22.38 1.27
N HIS A 164 3.81 21.66 0.17
CA HIS A 164 5.11 21.49 -0.49
C HIS A 164 5.23 22.27 -1.81
N ARG A 165 4.20 23.00 -2.23
CA ARG A 165 4.10 23.67 -3.54
C ARG A 165 5.22 24.67 -3.86
N SER A 166 5.93 25.17 -2.84
CA SER A 166 7.05 26.10 -3.02
C SER A 166 8.39 25.39 -3.29
N LEU A 167 8.43 24.06 -3.21
CA LEU A 167 9.64 23.26 -3.32
C LEU A 167 9.92 22.76 -4.74
N GLY A 168 9.00 22.99 -5.68
CA GLY A 168 9.14 22.59 -7.07
C GLY A 168 7.95 23.04 -7.93
N THR A 169 7.84 22.49 -9.13
CA THR A 169 6.82 22.85 -10.13
C THR A 169 6.07 21.65 -10.70
N THR A 170 6.35 20.44 -10.22
CA THR A 170 5.72 19.19 -10.71
C THR A 170 4.29 19.01 -10.22
N GLY A 171 3.96 19.57 -9.04
CA GLY A 171 2.70 19.30 -8.33
C GLY A 171 2.74 18.02 -7.49
N TYR A 172 3.88 17.32 -7.48
CA TYR A 172 4.10 16.05 -6.78
C TYR A 172 5.21 16.13 -5.74
N GLU A 173 5.62 17.34 -5.32
CA GLU A 173 6.68 17.55 -4.34
C GLU A 173 6.36 16.89 -2.98
N TRP A 174 5.08 16.65 -2.70
CA TRP A 174 4.61 15.99 -1.49
C TRP A 174 4.98 14.49 -1.41
N LEU A 175 5.40 13.87 -2.51
CA LEU A 175 5.73 12.44 -2.56
C LEU A 175 7.04 12.13 -1.85
N SER A 176 8.12 12.88 -2.16
CA SER A 176 9.46 12.63 -1.63
C SER A 176 10.31 13.91 -1.62
N ARG A 177 11.34 13.93 -0.77
CA ARG A 177 12.41 14.93 -0.84
C ARG A 177 13.32 14.76 -2.06
N ASP A 178 13.39 13.55 -2.61
CA ASP A 178 14.09 13.29 -3.85
C ASP A 178 13.26 13.83 -5.02
N ALA A 179 13.74 14.94 -5.63
CA ALA A 179 13.06 15.58 -6.75
C ALA A 179 12.94 14.66 -7.99
N ALA A 180 13.81 13.65 -8.13
CA ALA A 180 13.71 12.67 -9.22
C ALA A 180 12.42 11.83 -9.11
N VAL A 181 11.93 11.58 -7.91
CA VAL A 181 10.66 10.84 -7.68
C VAL A 181 9.47 11.62 -8.22
N SER A 182 9.39 12.91 -7.91
CA SER A 182 8.31 13.79 -8.40
C SER A 182 8.35 13.94 -9.92
N ALA A 183 9.55 14.07 -10.51
CA ALA A 183 9.72 14.15 -11.95
C ALA A 183 9.32 12.83 -12.64
N ALA A 184 9.80 11.70 -12.14
CA ALA A 184 9.45 10.38 -12.67
C ALA A 184 7.96 10.10 -12.58
N PHE A 185 7.29 10.54 -11.49
CA PHE A 185 5.84 10.41 -11.35
C PHE A 185 5.10 11.25 -12.40
N LEU A 186 5.57 12.46 -12.69
CA LEU A 186 4.94 13.34 -13.69
C LEU A 186 5.09 12.78 -15.11
N ASP A 187 6.23 12.17 -15.42
CA ASP A 187 6.59 11.70 -16.76
C ASP A 187 6.05 10.29 -17.09
N ASP A 188 5.64 9.52 -16.08
CA ASP A 188 5.14 8.15 -16.27
C ASP A 188 3.68 8.17 -16.75
N PRO A 189 3.37 7.59 -17.92
CA PRO A 189 2.02 7.58 -18.47
C PRO A 189 1.00 6.74 -17.67
N LEU A 190 1.45 5.92 -16.72
CA LEU A 190 0.59 5.09 -15.87
C LEU A 190 0.31 5.72 -14.50
N THR A 191 0.99 6.84 -14.19
CA THR A 191 0.68 7.64 -13.01
C THR A 191 -0.21 8.82 -13.38
N PHE A 192 -1.01 9.30 -12.42
CA PHE A 192 -1.94 10.40 -12.66
C PHE A 192 -2.27 11.15 -11.38
N TYR A 193 -2.68 12.42 -11.54
CA TYR A 193 -3.18 13.20 -10.42
C TYR A 193 -4.51 12.60 -9.92
N ALA A 194 -4.53 12.17 -8.68
CA ALA A 194 -5.65 11.45 -8.09
C ALA A 194 -6.47 12.35 -7.14
N ASP A 195 -7.67 12.69 -7.56
CA ASP A 195 -8.70 13.26 -6.71
C ASP A 195 -9.72 12.15 -6.39
N ALA A 196 -9.62 11.60 -5.18
CA ALA A 196 -10.42 10.44 -4.79
C ALA A 196 -11.93 10.66 -4.92
N LEU A 197 -12.44 11.88 -4.63
CA LEU A 197 -13.87 12.18 -4.76
C LEU A 197 -14.31 12.23 -6.22
N LYS A 198 -13.48 12.76 -7.11
CA LYS A 198 -13.76 12.77 -8.55
C LYS A 198 -13.69 11.39 -9.18
N LEU A 199 -12.72 10.59 -8.76
CA LEU A 199 -12.50 9.25 -9.31
C LEU A 199 -13.54 8.24 -8.81
N PHE A 200 -13.86 8.26 -7.53
CA PHE A 200 -14.72 7.25 -6.88
C PHE A 200 -16.18 7.70 -6.73
N GLY A 201 -16.42 9.01 -6.78
CA GLY A 201 -17.70 9.59 -6.44
C GLY A 201 -17.97 9.61 -4.92
N VAL A 202 -19.08 10.24 -4.54
CA VAL A 202 -19.41 10.50 -3.13
C VAL A 202 -19.56 9.18 -2.33
N ARG A 203 -20.22 8.17 -2.91
CA ARG A 203 -20.51 6.90 -2.21
C ARG A 203 -19.23 6.18 -1.80
N ASP A 204 -18.30 5.97 -2.73
CA ASP A 204 -17.06 5.27 -2.45
C ASP A 204 -16.04 6.15 -1.72
N GLY A 205 -16.08 7.48 -1.95
CA GLY A 205 -15.35 8.42 -1.12
C GLY A 205 -15.74 8.35 0.37
N LEU A 206 -17.04 8.23 0.68
CA LEU A 206 -17.50 8.03 2.06
C LEU A 206 -17.09 6.67 2.64
N ARG A 207 -16.96 5.65 1.81
CA ARG A 207 -16.48 4.32 2.23
C ARG A 207 -15.00 4.30 2.64
N LEU A 208 -14.21 5.32 2.26
CA LEU A 208 -12.85 5.47 2.78
C LEU A 208 -12.83 5.76 4.28
N PHE A 209 -13.88 6.34 4.85
CA PHE A 209 -13.99 6.56 6.30
C PHE A 209 -14.31 5.26 7.05
N GLY A 210 -13.82 5.18 8.29
CA GLY A 210 -14.03 4.03 9.16
C GLY A 210 -13.07 4.01 10.33
N ARG A 211 -13.21 2.99 11.16
CA ARG A 211 -12.38 2.74 12.35
C ARG A 211 -11.99 1.28 12.41
N PRO A 212 -10.97 0.91 13.20
CA PRO A 212 -10.71 -0.50 13.53
C PRO A 212 -11.97 -1.19 14.08
N SER A 213 -12.14 -2.47 13.77
CA SER A 213 -13.21 -3.30 14.33
C SER A 213 -13.11 -3.36 15.85
N LYS A 214 -14.18 -3.76 16.52
CA LYS A 214 -14.24 -3.81 17.99
C LYS A 214 -14.83 -5.14 18.48
N PRO A 215 -13.99 -6.10 18.90
CA PRO A 215 -12.53 -6.14 18.73
C PRO A 215 -12.13 -6.39 17.27
N MET A 216 -10.83 -6.37 16.97
CA MET A 216 -10.28 -6.94 15.72
C MET A 216 -10.51 -8.45 15.71
N PRO A 217 -10.69 -9.08 14.51
CA PRO A 217 -10.96 -10.51 14.42
C PRO A 217 -9.76 -11.40 14.82
N ALA A 218 -8.55 -10.83 14.84
CA ALA A 218 -7.34 -11.47 15.34
C ALA A 218 -6.39 -10.42 15.94
N ASP A 219 -5.59 -10.84 16.93
CA ASP A 219 -4.48 -10.03 17.45
C ASP A 219 -3.26 -10.26 16.55
N ILE A 220 -2.88 -9.24 15.78
CA ILE A 220 -1.81 -9.29 14.79
C ILE A 220 -0.82 -8.14 15.02
N PRO A 221 0.49 -8.36 14.83
CA PRO A 221 1.47 -7.29 14.82
C PRO A 221 1.12 -6.24 13.75
N LEU A 222 1.10 -4.97 14.14
CA LEU A 222 0.79 -3.84 13.27
C LEU A 222 1.88 -2.78 13.34
N LEU A 223 2.50 -2.46 12.20
CA LEU A 223 3.41 -1.34 12.05
C LEU A 223 2.77 -0.23 11.22
N ILE A 224 2.84 0.99 11.72
CA ILE A 224 2.49 2.20 10.97
C ILE A 224 3.77 2.97 10.67
N MET A 225 4.04 3.25 9.40
CA MET A 225 5.27 3.95 8.96
C MET A 225 4.90 5.20 8.16
N ILE A 226 5.40 6.36 8.56
CA ILE A 226 5.18 7.61 7.84
C ILE A 226 6.39 8.53 7.87
N GLY A 227 6.43 9.47 6.94
CA GLY A 227 7.27 10.67 7.06
C GLY A 227 6.65 11.72 7.98
N SER A 228 7.45 12.48 8.72
CA SER A 228 6.95 13.58 9.56
C SER A 228 6.31 14.70 8.74
N GLU A 229 6.66 14.79 7.45
CA GLU A 229 6.13 15.77 6.50
C GLU A 229 5.03 15.19 5.58
N ASP A 230 4.51 14.00 5.89
CA ASP A 230 3.40 13.38 5.15
C ASP A 230 2.13 14.25 5.22
N SER A 231 1.59 14.59 4.05
CA SER A 231 0.44 15.48 3.91
C SER A 231 -0.93 14.76 4.01
N LEU A 232 -0.97 13.41 3.98
CA LEU A 232 -2.23 12.66 4.03
C LEU A 232 -2.81 12.61 5.44
N GLY A 233 -2.06 12.06 6.39
CA GLY A 233 -2.49 11.92 7.78
C GLY A 233 -1.66 12.77 8.73
N GLY A 234 -0.35 12.69 8.59
CA GLY A 234 0.61 13.28 9.51
C GLY A 234 0.68 12.54 10.85
N GLU A 235 1.66 12.91 11.67
CA GLU A 235 1.98 12.22 12.93
C GLU A 235 0.80 12.12 13.90
N ALA A 236 0.07 13.22 14.11
CA ALA A 236 -1.05 13.24 15.05
C ALA A 236 -2.18 12.27 14.66
N SER A 237 -2.42 12.12 13.36
CA SER A 237 -3.43 11.20 12.84
C SER A 237 -3.03 9.74 13.05
N VAL A 238 -1.80 9.37 12.73
CA VAL A 238 -1.35 7.97 12.83
C VAL A 238 -1.16 7.52 14.27
N ARG A 239 -0.78 8.41 15.20
CA ARG A 239 -0.77 8.08 16.62
C ARG A 239 -2.16 7.79 17.15
N LYS A 240 -3.18 8.56 16.74
CA LYS A 240 -4.59 8.26 17.07
C LYS A 240 -5.09 6.97 16.42
N LEU A 241 -4.58 6.63 15.23
CA LEU A 241 -4.89 5.36 14.58
C LEU A 241 -4.31 4.20 15.40
N ALA A 242 -3.04 4.28 15.80
CA ALA A 242 -2.39 3.29 16.66
C ALA A 242 -3.16 3.12 18.00
N ASP A 243 -3.46 4.24 18.68
CA ASP A 243 -4.27 4.23 19.91
C ASP A 243 -5.63 3.55 19.69
N SER A 244 -6.25 3.74 18.51
CA SER A 244 -7.53 3.11 18.18
C SER A 244 -7.38 1.61 17.92
N TYR A 245 -6.29 1.14 17.32
CA TYR A 245 -6.03 -0.29 17.17
C TYR A 245 -5.80 -0.96 18.52
N ILE A 246 -5.08 -0.32 19.44
CA ILE A 246 -4.87 -0.81 20.81
C ILE A 246 -6.17 -0.77 21.62
N SER A 247 -6.75 0.42 21.80
CA SER A 247 -7.83 0.62 22.76
C SER A 247 -9.18 0.11 22.31
N ARG A 248 -9.47 0.19 20.99
CA ARG A 248 -10.72 -0.27 20.39
C ARG A 248 -10.57 -1.65 19.76
N GLY A 249 -9.48 -1.86 19.03
CA GLY A 249 -9.19 -3.10 18.31
C GLY A 249 -8.73 -4.23 19.22
N GLY A 250 -8.03 -3.90 20.30
CA GLY A 250 -7.47 -4.87 21.24
C GLY A 250 -6.15 -5.50 20.75
N LEU A 251 -5.47 -4.87 19.77
CA LEU A 251 -4.16 -5.34 19.35
C LEU A 251 -3.12 -5.08 20.43
N THR A 252 -2.22 -6.04 20.65
CA THR A 252 -1.21 -5.99 21.71
C THR A 252 0.17 -5.55 21.20
N ASP A 253 0.46 -5.73 19.90
CA ASP A 253 1.71 -5.34 19.24
C ASP A 253 1.44 -4.30 18.14
N VAL A 254 1.51 -3.01 18.51
CA VAL A 254 1.29 -1.87 17.59
C VAL A 254 2.45 -0.89 17.72
N GLU A 255 3.19 -0.68 16.63
CA GLU A 255 4.30 0.27 16.59
C GLU A 255 4.07 1.37 15.56
N VAL A 256 4.70 2.52 15.79
CA VAL A 256 4.65 3.68 14.89
C VAL A 256 6.08 4.17 14.65
N PHE A 257 6.53 4.10 13.38
CA PHE A 257 7.82 4.65 12.94
C PHE A 257 7.57 5.95 12.18
N ILE A 258 8.22 7.04 12.64
CA ILE A 258 8.10 8.35 12.02
C ILE A 258 9.50 8.79 11.58
N TYR A 259 9.67 8.95 10.26
CA TYR A 259 10.95 9.34 9.66
C TYR A 259 11.00 10.86 9.53
N ASN A 260 11.99 11.46 10.20
CA ASN A 260 12.15 12.92 10.24
C ASN A 260 12.35 13.48 8.82
N GLU A 261 11.65 14.59 8.52
CA GLU A 261 11.64 15.29 7.24
C GLU A 261 11.16 14.46 6.05
N ALA A 262 11.01 13.13 6.17
CA ALA A 262 10.48 12.31 5.08
C ALA A 262 9.03 12.70 4.76
N ARG A 263 8.67 12.56 3.48
CA ARG A 263 7.34 12.87 2.95
C ARG A 263 6.52 11.59 2.79
N HIS A 264 5.63 11.55 1.83
CA HIS A 264 4.61 10.51 1.71
C HIS A 264 5.16 9.14 1.26
N GLU A 265 5.95 9.11 0.18
CA GLU A 265 6.52 7.87 -0.38
C GLU A 265 7.83 7.52 0.34
N ILE A 266 7.75 7.06 1.58
CA ILE A 266 8.94 6.79 2.41
C ILE A 266 9.91 5.78 1.79
N PHE A 267 9.45 4.83 0.98
CA PHE A 267 10.28 3.86 0.26
C PHE A 267 10.96 4.44 -0.99
N ASN A 268 10.64 5.67 -1.35
CA ASN A 268 11.28 6.45 -2.40
C ASN A 268 12.01 7.70 -1.85
N GLU A 269 12.19 7.78 -0.53
CA GLU A 269 12.87 8.88 0.13
C GLU A 269 14.39 8.82 -0.03
N THR A 270 15.06 9.93 0.30
CA THR A 270 16.54 10.03 0.25
C THR A 270 17.23 9.07 1.21
N ASN A 271 16.54 8.61 2.27
CA ASN A 271 17.00 7.60 3.22
C ASN A 271 16.23 6.27 3.12
N LYS A 272 15.74 5.92 1.94
CA LYS A 272 14.94 4.71 1.68
C LYS A 272 15.63 3.40 2.07
N GLU A 273 16.95 3.34 2.03
CA GLU A 273 17.72 2.14 2.43
C GLU A 273 17.58 1.88 3.93
N GLU A 274 17.66 2.93 4.77
CA GLU A 274 17.41 2.86 6.21
C GLU A 274 15.97 2.41 6.48
N ILE A 275 15.00 3.07 5.85
CA ILE A 275 13.57 2.78 6.01
C ILE A 275 13.24 1.34 5.61
N THR A 276 13.80 0.88 4.49
CA THR A 276 13.62 -0.50 4.02
C THR A 276 14.24 -1.51 4.98
N LYS A 277 15.42 -1.19 5.53
CA LYS A 277 16.07 -2.04 6.51
C LYS A 277 15.25 -2.15 7.81
N ASP A 278 14.78 -1.02 8.33
CA ASP A 278 13.95 -1.00 9.55
C ASP A 278 12.68 -1.85 9.38
N LEU A 279 12.04 -1.78 8.21
CA LEU A 279 10.88 -2.59 7.89
C LEU A 279 11.20 -4.09 7.83
N ILE A 280 12.32 -4.45 7.18
CA ILE A 280 12.74 -5.86 7.09
C ILE A 280 13.09 -6.38 8.48
N ASP A 281 13.85 -5.65 9.28
CA ASP A 281 14.22 -6.03 10.65
C ASP A 281 12.97 -6.21 11.54
N TRP A 282 12.00 -5.30 11.42
CA TRP A 282 10.73 -5.39 12.13
C TRP A 282 9.95 -6.66 11.77
N LEU A 283 9.83 -6.96 10.46
CA LEU A 283 9.17 -8.17 9.98
C LEU A 283 9.90 -9.44 10.44
N GLU A 284 11.23 -9.47 10.32
CA GLU A 284 12.02 -10.63 10.71
C GLU A 284 11.82 -11.01 12.18
N SER A 285 11.72 -10.02 13.05
CA SER A 285 11.50 -10.27 14.49
C SER A 285 10.14 -10.89 14.80
N ARG A 286 9.17 -10.82 13.87
CA ARG A 286 7.79 -11.31 14.07
C ARG A 286 7.44 -12.53 13.22
N LEU A 287 8.13 -12.73 12.11
CA LEU A 287 7.91 -13.89 11.23
C LEU A 287 8.78 -15.10 11.63
N ALA A 288 9.72 -14.94 12.56
CA ALA A 288 10.60 -15.99 13.06
C ALA A 288 10.03 -16.77 14.26
N ALA A 289 8.83 -16.43 14.71
CA ALA A 289 8.20 -17.01 15.90
C ALA A 289 7.38 -18.27 15.58
#